data_f0a365c20bf68e474dd27df4c85622dd
#
_entry.id   f0a365c20bf68e474dd27df4c85622dd
#
_cell.length_a   1.000
_cell.length_b   1.000
_cell.length_c   1.000
_cell.angle_alpha   90.00
_cell.angle_beta   90.00
_cell.angle_gamma   90.00
#
_symmetry.space_group_name_H-M   'P 1'
#
loop_
_entity.id
_entity.type
_entity.pdbx_description
1 polymer ?
#
loop_
_entity_poly.entity_id
_entity_poly.type
_entity_poly.pdbx_seq_one_letter_code
_entity_poly.pdbx_strand_id
1 'polypeptide(L)'
;MTFDPETFVPPAANIKVIGIGGGGGNAVNTMIRTNIEGVEFIAANTDVQALRFSLAETKIQIGKDLTKGLGAGADPDIGRDAMLEDRHAIGEALQGAHMVFITAGMGGGTGTGGAAIAAQIAREQGALTVGVVTKPFAFEGKRRRRHAEEGIERLKDSVDTLITIPNQRLLQVASPDLSMIDAFRMADNVLVNAVKGISDIINIPGTVNVDFADVKTVMSSMGMALMGIGEANGDNRAQEAARKAIQSPLLEDVDIEGATGILINITAGENVSLVEVNEACSIVQEAAHEEANIIFGAVIDEDIGQGLRVTVIATGFPLGDELSDSKKDLSSLESQVKSETSLRLSSPKIDNVEEIGLKQEPLFSHDENLDLNRDIELDKTSISETFNGSLSHKQDTDADLVNEPIVAASEDVTTRIEGGVAAKAPAESLNPMDSKIDAALKIAEKLGSQNLEKNEDELDVPSFLRNEKSDLNLS
;
A
#
# COMPACT_ATOMS: atom_id res chain seq x y z
N MET A 1 41.70 0.15 27.75
CA MET A 1 40.30 0.57 28.08
C MET A 1 39.69 -0.55 28.90
N THR A 2 39.35 -0.28 30.14
CA THR A 2 38.64 -1.24 30.98
C THR A 2 37.16 -1.19 30.59
N PHE A 3 36.62 -2.32 30.22
CA PHE A 3 35.18 -2.49 29.95
C PHE A 3 34.45 -2.30 31.26
N ASP A 4 33.57 -1.29 31.31
CA ASP A 4 32.68 -1.04 32.45
C ASP A 4 31.28 -1.49 32.07
N PRO A 5 30.79 -2.63 32.55
CA PRO A 5 29.51 -3.19 32.19
C PRO A 5 28.31 -2.37 32.66
N GLU A 6 28.48 -1.47 33.66
CA GLU A 6 27.41 -0.64 34.19
C GLU A 6 27.14 0.64 33.33
N THR A 7 28.12 1.00 32.50
CA THR A 7 28.02 2.22 31.65
C THR A 7 27.94 1.90 30.15
N PHE A 8 28.13 0.64 29.77
CA PHE A 8 28.05 0.22 28.37
C PHE A 8 26.62 -0.11 28.00
N VAL A 9 25.89 0.87 27.44
CA VAL A 9 24.66 0.62 26.67
C VAL A 9 25.11 0.25 25.27
N PRO A 10 24.93 -0.99 24.80
CA PRO A 10 25.25 -1.35 23.42
C PRO A 10 24.46 -0.41 22.49
N PRO A 11 25.08 0.12 21.43
CA PRO A 11 24.36 0.95 20.48
C PRO A 11 23.22 0.12 19.88
N ALA A 12 21.97 0.53 20.11
CA ALA A 12 20.81 -0.05 19.45
C ALA A 12 20.94 0.11 17.93
N ALA A 13 20.38 -0.81 17.18
CA ALA A 13 20.38 -0.69 15.72
C ALA A 13 19.57 0.56 15.33
N ASN A 14 20.13 1.46 14.52
CA ASN A 14 19.42 2.61 14.02
C ASN A 14 18.49 2.16 12.89
N ILE A 15 17.20 2.11 13.17
CA ILE A 15 16.14 1.71 12.23
C ILE A 15 15.35 2.94 11.82
N LYS A 16 15.20 3.15 10.51
CA LYS A 16 14.38 4.24 9.97
C LYS A 16 13.24 3.68 9.11
N VAL A 17 12.07 4.30 9.19
CA VAL A 17 10.92 4.02 8.34
C VAL A 17 10.62 5.24 7.50
N ILE A 18 10.67 5.11 6.19
CA ILE A 18 10.26 6.16 5.26
C ILE A 18 8.93 5.79 4.59
N GLY A 19 7.90 6.58 4.85
CA GLY A 19 6.59 6.49 4.21
C GLY A 19 6.49 7.38 3.00
N ILE A 20 6.25 6.80 1.81
CA ILE A 20 6.27 7.51 0.53
C ILE A 20 4.87 7.62 -0.06
N GLY A 21 4.46 8.85 -0.36
CA GLY A 21 3.13 9.18 -0.87
C GLY A 21 2.02 9.04 0.17
N GLY A 22 0.76 9.09 -0.26
CA GLY A 22 -0.40 9.08 0.64
C GLY A 22 -0.51 7.80 1.47
N GLY A 23 -0.42 6.62 0.82
CA GLY A 23 -0.51 5.33 1.54
C GLY A 23 0.64 5.11 2.52
N GLY A 24 1.89 5.39 2.10
CA GLY A 24 3.04 5.31 3.00
C GLY A 24 2.96 6.28 4.18
N GLY A 25 2.49 7.51 3.94
CA GLY A 25 2.27 8.49 5.01
C GLY A 25 1.19 8.06 6.01
N ASN A 26 0.10 7.43 5.56
CA ASN A 26 -0.92 6.89 6.45
C ASN A 26 -0.39 5.73 7.29
N ALA A 27 0.35 4.81 6.68
CA ALA A 27 1.00 3.71 7.40
C ALA A 27 1.95 4.24 8.48
N VAL A 28 2.80 5.24 8.17
CA VAL A 28 3.69 5.89 9.16
C VAL A 28 2.88 6.53 10.28
N ASN A 29 1.80 7.25 9.98
CA ASN A 29 0.95 7.80 11.02
C ASN A 29 0.37 6.74 11.96
N THR A 30 -0.04 5.60 11.41
CA THR A 30 -0.55 4.47 12.19
C THR A 30 0.56 3.85 13.04
N MET A 31 1.78 3.69 12.50
CA MET A 31 2.95 3.20 13.23
C MET A 31 3.32 4.09 14.42
N ILE A 32 3.26 5.41 14.25
CA ILE A 32 3.53 6.38 15.32
C ILE A 32 2.45 6.28 16.42
N ARG A 33 1.17 6.14 16.04
CA ARG A 33 0.07 5.97 17.02
C ARG A 33 0.15 4.66 17.80
N THR A 34 0.68 3.61 17.20
CA THR A 34 0.92 2.32 17.87
C THR A 34 2.22 2.28 18.67
N ASN A 35 2.91 3.43 18.78
CA ASN A 35 4.10 3.61 19.59
C ASN A 35 5.19 2.54 19.35
N ILE A 36 5.59 2.34 18.08
CA ILE A 36 6.72 1.47 17.77
C ILE A 36 8.00 2.11 18.29
N GLU A 37 8.69 1.42 19.19
CA GLU A 37 9.89 1.93 19.86
C GLU A 37 11.18 1.73 19.05
N GLY A 38 12.14 2.62 19.24
CA GLY A 38 13.48 2.50 18.63
C GLY A 38 13.53 2.72 17.11
N VAL A 39 12.52 3.38 16.54
CA VAL A 39 12.39 3.63 15.09
C VAL A 39 12.22 5.12 14.81
N GLU A 40 12.99 5.65 13.87
CA GLU A 40 12.82 7.02 13.36
C GLU A 40 11.86 7.04 12.17
N PHE A 41 10.87 7.94 12.19
CA PHE A 41 9.83 8.03 11.16
C PHE A 41 10.03 9.23 10.24
N ILE A 42 10.00 8.97 8.92
CA ILE A 42 10.16 9.94 7.84
C ILE A 42 8.94 9.86 6.92
N ALA A 43 8.35 11.00 6.57
CA ALA A 43 7.30 11.07 5.56
C ALA A 43 7.77 11.87 4.35
N ALA A 44 7.72 11.26 3.16
CA ALA A 44 8.05 11.90 1.89
C ALA A 44 6.84 11.92 0.95
N ASN A 45 6.46 13.10 0.45
CA ASN A 45 5.31 13.21 -0.45
C ASN A 45 5.46 14.41 -1.39
N THR A 46 4.83 14.28 -2.56
CA THR A 46 4.63 15.39 -3.52
C THR A 46 3.43 16.27 -3.15
N ASP A 47 2.52 15.77 -2.28
CA ASP A 47 1.34 16.48 -1.80
C ASP A 47 1.63 17.14 -0.44
N VAL A 48 1.67 18.48 -0.42
CA VAL A 48 1.91 19.27 0.80
C VAL A 48 0.77 19.13 1.81
N GLN A 49 -0.46 18.95 1.34
CA GLN A 49 -1.60 18.80 2.26
C GLN A 49 -1.48 17.50 3.04
N ALA A 50 -1.13 16.40 2.38
CA ALA A 50 -0.87 15.14 3.04
C ALA A 50 0.27 15.23 4.06
N LEU A 51 1.36 15.95 3.74
CA LEU A 51 2.48 16.17 4.67
C LEU A 51 2.11 16.98 5.91
N ARG A 52 1.18 17.92 5.80
CA ARG A 52 0.69 18.69 6.97
C ARG A 52 0.04 17.81 8.02
N PHE A 53 -0.63 16.77 7.60
CA PHE A 53 -1.30 15.80 8.49
C PHE A 53 -0.40 14.64 8.93
N SER A 54 0.83 14.59 8.44
CA SER A 54 1.79 13.57 8.89
C SER A 54 2.20 13.81 10.34
N LEU A 55 2.31 12.72 11.11
CA LEU A 55 2.81 12.71 12.49
C LEU A 55 4.33 12.49 12.54
N ALA A 56 4.97 12.16 11.40
CA ALA A 56 6.41 11.95 11.35
C ALA A 56 7.18 13.21 11.76
N GLU A 57 8.28 13.03 12.50
CA GLU A 57 9.17 14.13 12.90
C GLU A 57 9.83 14.74 11.66
N THR A 58 10.31 13.91 10.75
CA THR A 58 10.95 14.34 9.50
C THR A 58 9.95 14.28 8.36
N LYS A 59 9.65 15.44 7.76
CA LYS A 59 8.71 15.57 6.64
C LYS A 59 9.43 16.18 5.45
N ILE A 60 9.42 15.49 4.32
CA ILE A 60 10.13 15.90 3.11
C ILE A 60 9.11 16.09 1.99
N GLN A 61 8.96 17.31 1.52
CA GLN A 61 8.25 17.58 0.28
C GLN A 61 9.19 17.26 -0.88
N ILE A 62 8.81 16.31 -1.72
CA ILE A 62 9.57 15.93 -2.92
C ILE A 62 8.94 16.48 -4.19
N GLY A 63 9.78 16.81 -5.19
CA GLY A 63 9.35 17.33 -6.49
C GLY A 63 8.62 18.67 -6.39
N LYS A 64 9.13 19.58 -5.58
CA LYS A 64 8.49 20.87 -5.31
C LYS A 64 8.28 21.68 -6.60
N ASP A 65 9.28 21.72 -7.46
CA ASP A 65 9.22 22.48 -8.70
C ASP A 65 8.38 21.75 -9.76
N LEU A 66 8.43 20.43 -9.77
CA LEU A 66 7.69 19.58 -10.70
C LEU A 66 6.18 19.55 -10.41
N THR A 67 5.79 19.34 -9.15
CA THR A 67 4.38 19.11 -8.76
C THR A 67 3.71 20.33 -8.14
N LYS A 68 4.46 21.34 -7.73
CA LYS A 68 4.00 22.54 -7.02
C LYS A 68 3.19 22.21 -5.74
N GLY A 69 3.44 21.04 -5.15
CA GLY A 69 2.75 20.58 -3.95
C GLY A 69 1.37 19.98 -4.15
N LEU A 70 0.95 19.75 -5.41
CA LEU A 70 -0.39 19.23 -5.75
C LEU A 70 -0.42 17.70 -5.93
N GLY A 71 0.70 17.01 -5.70
CA GLY A 71 0.80 15.58 -5.91
C GLY A 71 1.23 15.17 -7.32
N ALA A 72 1.48 13.88 -7.53
CA ALA A 72 1.96 13.32 -8.80
C ALA A 72 0.82 12.91 -9.77
N GLY A 73 -0.44 13.23 -9.49
CA GLY A 73 -1.57 12.96 -10.40
C GLY A 73 -1.78 11.48 -10.78
N ALA A 74 -1.41 10.55 -9.92
CA ALA A 74 -1.42 9.10 -10.16
C ALA A 74 -0.51 8.64 -11.33
N ASP A 75 0.53 9.43 -11.62
CA ASP A 75 1.56 9.11 -12.61
C ASP A 75 2.86 8.69 -11.90
N PRO A 76 3.30 7.41 -12.04
CA PRO A 76 4.53 6.93 -11.39
C PRO A 76 5.80 7.58 -11.92
N ASP A 77 5.85 8.03 -13.18
CA ASP A 77 7.03 8.69 -13.72
C ASP A 77 7.24 10.07 -13.09
N ILE A 78 6.16 10.83 -12.87
CA ILE A 78 6.21 12.08 -12.10
C ILE A 78 6.66 11.81 -10.64
N GLY A 79 6.17 10.73 -10.02
CA GLY A 79 6.59 10.34 -8.68
C GLY A 79 8.08 9.98 -8.59
N ARG A 80 8.61 9.29 -9.60
CA ARG A 80 10.04 8.97 -9.72
C ARG A 80 10.88 10.23 -9.88
N ASP A 81 10.52 11.08 -10.83
CA ASP A 81 11.27 12.30 -11.12
C ASP A 81 11.26 13.28 -9.94
N ALA A 82 10.13 13.37 -9.21
CA ALA A 82 10.03 14.11 -7.97
C ALA A 82 10.98 13.58 -6.86
N MET A 83 11.14 12.27 -6.75
CA MET A 83 12.08 11.68 -5.79
C MET A 83 13.53 11.91 -6.20
N LEU A 84 13.83 11.89 -7.51
CA LEU A 84 15.15 12.19 -8.03
C LEU A 84 15.56 13.66 -7.84
N GLU A 85 14.62 14.61 -7.98
CA GLU A 85 14.84 16.03 -7.71
C GLU A 85 15.33 16.26 -6.29
N ASP A 86 14.73 15.60 -5.29
CA ASP A 86 15.06 15.77 -3.88
C ASP A 86 15.92 14.64 -3.31
N ARG A 87 16.66 13.90 -4.16
CA ARG A 87 17.51 12.77 -3.76
C ARG A 87 18.46 13.11 -2.60
N HIS A 88 19.01 14.31 -2.57
CA HIS A 88 19.93 14.75 -1.52
C HIS A 88 19.23 14.85 -0.16
N ALA A 89 18.05 15.44 -0.10
CA ALA A 89 17.27 15.57 1.13
C ALA A 89 16.86 14.21 1.70
N ILE A 90 16.50 13.26 0.82
CA ILE A 90 16.22 11.88 1.22
C ILE A 90 17.49 11.22 1.75
N GLY A 91 18.64 11.40 1.08
CA GLY A 91 19.92 10.86 1.50
C GLY A 91 20.35 11.38 2.88
N GLU A 92 20.19 12.66 3.16
CA GLU A 92 20.47 13.25 4.48
C GLU A 92 19.56 12.66 5.57
N ALA A 93 18.26 12.51 5.28
CA ALA A 93 17.32 11.95 6.24
C ALA A 93 17.59 10.46 6.55
N LEU A 94 18.11 9.70 5.58
CA LEU A 94 18.43 8.28 5.75
C LEU A 94 19.86 8.04 6.31
N GLN A 95 20.67 9.08 6.44
CA GLN A 95 22.05 8.95 6.87
C GLN A 95 22.19 8.25 8.23
N GLY A 96 23.15 7.33 8.33
CA GLY A 96 23.47 6.60 9.55
C GLY A 96 22.51 5.49 9.93
N ALA A 97 21.51 5.19 9.10
CA ALA A 97 20.62 4.06 9.30
C ALA A 97 21.37 2.74 9.09
N HIS A 98 21.17 1.78 10.00
CA HIS A 98 21.58 0.39 9.82
C HIS A 98 20.54 -0.38 8.99
N MET A 99 19.26 -0.02 9.15
CA MET A 99 18.14 -0.61 8.43
C MET A 99 17.14 0.48 8.03
N VAL A 100 16.60 0.36 6.81
CA VAL A 100 15.57 1.27 6.29
C VAL A 100 14.38 0.48 5.79
N PHE A 101 13.22 0.71 6.40
CA PHE A 101 11.94 0.26 5.87
C PHE A 101 11.39 1.30 4.91
N ILE A 102 11.01 0.85 3.72
CA ILE A 102 10.38 1.68 2.71
C ILE A 102 8.92 1.26 2.61
N THR A 103 8.00 2.09 3.10
CA THR A 103 6.57 1.78 3.04
C THR A 103 5.84 2.67 2.05
N ALA A 104 5.02 2.03 1.20
CA ALA A 104 4.23 2.73 0.19
C ALA A 104 2.97 1.95 -0.20
N GLY A 105 1.91 2.67 -0.54
CA GLY A 105 0.78 2.11 -1.26
C GLY A 105 1.07 2.15 -2.76
N MET A 106 1.16 0.97 -3.39
CA MET A 106 1.48 0.85 -4.81
C MET A 106 0.26 1.13 -5.69
N GLY A 107 0.52 1.56 -6.92
CA GLY A 107 -0.52 1.88 -7.92
C GLY A 107 -0.88 3.36 -8.03
N GLY A 108 -0.41 4.21 -7.08
CA GLY A 108 -0.47 5.66 -7.18
C GLY A 108 0.72 6.23 -7.96
N GLY A 109 0.91 7.55 -7.92
CA GLY A 109 2.06 8.22 -8.54
C GLY A 109 3.28 8.23 -7.62
N THR A 110 3.21 9.00 -6.53
CA THR A 110 4.35 9.28 -5.64
C THR A 110 4.97 8.02 -5.03
N GLY A 111 4.14 7.15 -4.40
CA GLY A 111 4.61 5.93 -3.75
C GLY A 111 5.21 4.95 -4.77
N THR A 112 4.50 4.70 -5.87
CA THR A 112 4.92 3.75 -6.90
C THR A 112 6.22 4.16 -7.59
N GLY A 113 6.34 5.45 -7.93
CA GLY A 113 7.54 5.96 -8.62
C GLY A 113 8.71 6.20 -7.68
N GLY A 114 8.44 6.73 -6.48
CA GLY A 114 9.48 7.14 -5.54
C GLY A 114 10.10 6.02 -4.72
N ALA A 115 9.37 4.92 -4.44
CA ALA A 115 9.83 3.88 -3.54
C ALA A 115 11.14 3.24 -3.98
N ALA A 116 11.28 2.90 -5.26
CA ALA A 116 12.50 2.29 -5.80
C ALA A 116 13.72 3.24 -5.70
N ILE A 117 13.51 4.54 -5.92
CA ILE A 117 14.61 5.52 -5.80
C ILE A 117 15.02 5.70 -4.34
N ALA A 118 14.09 5.78 -3.40
CA ALA A 118 14.40 5.84 -1.98
C ALA A 118 15.17 4.59 -1.51
N ALA A 119 14.80 3.41 -2.03
CA ALA A 119 15.49 2.16 -1.77
C ALA A 119 16.95 2.20 -2.28
N GLN A 120 17.17 2.66 -3.48
CA GLN A 120 18.52 2.82 -4.02
C GLN A 120 19.36 3.76 -3.15
N ILE A 121 18.83 4.89 -2.69
CA ILE A 121 19.52 5.83 -1.83
C ILE A 121 19.91 5.17 -0.50
N ALA A 122 19.00 4.42 0.14
CA ALA A 122 19.26 3.71 1.38
C ALA A 122 20.35 2.63 1.20
N ARG A 123 20.28 1.86 0.13
CA ARG A 123 21.23 0.80 -0.20
C ARG A 123 22.63 1.34 -0.52
N GLU A 124 22.73 2.48 -1.20
CA GLU A 124 24.00 3.17 -1.48
C GLU A 124 24.71 3.63 -0.19
N GLN A 125 23.95 3.88 0.89
CA GLN A 125 24.48 4.21 2.20
C GLN A 125 24.85 2.96 3.03
N GLY A 126 24.63 1.75 2.51
CA GLY A 126 24.95 0.48 3.16
C GLY A 126 23.93 -0.01 4.16
N ALA A 127 22.76 0.63 4.25
CA ALA A 127 21.65 0.19 5.09
C ALA A 127 21.01 -1.09 4.52
N LEU A 128 20.59 -2.02 5.39
CA LEU A 128 19.71 -3.11 5.01
C LEU A 128 18.35 -2.52 4.59
N THR A 129 17.93 -2.75 3.36
CA THR A 129 16.74 -2.13 2.79
C THR A 129 15.58 -3.13 2.68
N VAL A 130 14.47 -2.84 3.36
CA VAL A 130 13.28 -3.69 3.36
C VAL A 130 12.09 -2.90 2.82
N GLY A 131 11.58 -3.32 1.68
CA GLY A 131 10.34 -2.78 1.13
C GLY A 131 9.13 -3.46 1.79
N VAL A 132 8.18 -2.68 2.32
CA VAL A 132 6.91 -3.19 2.85
C VAL A 132 5.78 -2.42 2.19
N VAL A 133 5.15 -3.00 1.18
CA VAL A 133 4.23 -2.27 0.31
C VAL A 133 2.91 -3.01 0.11
N THR A 134 1.84 -2.25 -0.15
CA THR A 134 0.52 -2.81 -0.42
C THR A 134 0.19 -2.81 -1.90
N LYS A 135 -0.45 -3.91 -2.37
CA LYS A 135 -1.11 -3.99 -3.69
C LYS A 135 -2.56 -3.47 -3.55
N PRO A 136 -3.06 -2.65 -4.49
CA PRO A 136 -4.39 -2.07 -4.39
C PRO A 136 -5.51 -3.11 -4.42
N PHE A 137 -6.65 -2.75 -3.83
CA PHE A 137 -7.89 -3.51 -3.95
C PHE A 137 -8.37 -3.58 -5.41
N ALA A 138 -9.18 -4.60 -5.75
CA ALA A 138 -9.71 -4.77 -7.10
C ALA A 138 -10.62 -3.61 -7.54
N PHE A 139 -11.37 -3.01 -6.60
CA PHE A 139 -12.26 -1.88 -6.86
C PHE A 139 -11.51 -0.57 -7.20
N GLU A 140 -10.21 -0.45 -6.84
CA GLU A 140 -9.41 0.72 -7.20
C GLU A 140 -9.06 0.79 -8.70
N GLY A 141 -9.32 -0.27 -9.45
CA GLY A 141 -9.30 -0.30 -10.90
C GLY A 141 -8.03 -0.91 -11.52
N LYS A 142 -8.19 -1.37 -12.76
CA LYS A 142 -7.14 -2.11 -13.51
C LYS A 142 -5.87 -1.28 -13.77
N ARG A 143 -6.01 0.02 -14.02
CA ARG A 143 -4.86 0.91 -14.25
C ARG A 143 -3.97 0.97 -13.01
N ARG A 144 -4.60 1.13 -11.83
CA ARG A 144 -3.88 1.22 -10.57
C ARG A 144 -3.16 -0.10 -10.24
N ARG A 145 -3.81 -1.24 -10.52
CA ARG A 145 -3.17 -2.56 -10.38
C ARG A 145 -1.93 -2.69 -11.26
N ARG A 146 -2.01 -2.32 -12.55
CA ARG A 146 -0.88 -2.40 -13.47
C ARG A 146 0.29 -1.52 -13.02
N HIS A 147 0.02 -0.27 -12.62
CA HIS A 147 1.06 0.61 -12.06
C HIS A 147 1.70 0.00 -10.81
N ALA A 148 0.90 -0.70 -9.97
CA ALA A 148 1.41 -1.37 -8.78
C ALA A 148 2.36 -2.51 -9.15
N GLU A 149 1.98 -3.37 -10.08
CA GLU A 149 2.79 -4.50 -10.57
C GLU A 149 4.13 -4.00 -11.15
N GLU A 150 4.09 -3.01 -12.05
CA GLU A 150 5.29 -2.40 -12.62
C GLU A 150 6.18 -1.71 -11.57
N GLY A 151 5.58 -1.10 -10.56
CA GLY A 151 6.30 -0.45 -9.46
C GLY A 151 6.94 -1.44 -8.50
N ILE A 152 6.28 -2.57 -8.22
CA ILE A 152 6.77 -3.66 -7.38
C ILE A 152 8.00 -4.31 -8.03
N GLU A 153 7.97 -4.59 -9.34
CA GLU A 153 9.13 -5.13 -10.06
C GLU A 153 10.34 -4.19 -9.96
N ARG A 154 10.17 -2.90 -10.16
CA ARG A 154 11.26 -1.91 -10.01
C ARG A 154 11.78 -1.82 -8.57
N LEU A 155 10.89 -1.92 -7.57
CA LEU A 155 11.28 -1.87 -6.17
C LEU A 155 12.03 -3.14 -5.76
N LYS A 156 11.61 -4.32 -6.24
CA LYS A 156 12.25 -5.61 -6.00
C LYS A 156 13.74 -5.60 -6.33
N ASP A 157 14.12 -4.99 -7.45
CA ASP A 157 15.52 -4.87 -7.86
C ASP A 157 16.34 -3.90 -7.00
N SER A 158 15.64 -3.02 -6.26
CA SER A 158 16.24 -1.93 -5.51
C SER A 158 16.37 -2.21 -4.00
N VAL A 159 15.67 -3.21 -3.45
CA VAL A 159 15.68 -3.58 -2.03
C VAL A 159 16.42 -4.91 -1.80
N ASP A 160 16.79 -5.20 -0.56
CA ASP A 160 17.32 -6.50 -0.16
C ASP A 160 16.20 -7.52 0.01
N THR A 161 15.09 -7.09 0.62
CA THR A 161 13.88 -7.89 0.82
C THR A 161 12.65 -7.06 0.52
N LEU A 162 11.69 -7.64 -0.18
CA LEU A 162 10.41 -7.00 -0.53
C LEU A 162 9.23 -7.80 0.01
N ILE A 163 8.53 -7.25 0.98
CA ILE A 163 7.26 -7.77 1.51
C ILE A 163 6.12 -7.09 0.77
N THR A 164 5.31 -7.86 0.07
CA THR A 164 4.12 -7.35 -0.63
C THR A 164 2.86 -7.83 0.07
N ILE A 165 1.94 -6.89 0.34
CA ILE A 165 0.67 -7.16 1.01
C ILE A 165 -0.46 -6.97 0.01
N PRO A 166 -1.08 -8.07 -0.48
CA PRO A 166 -2.21 -7.96 -1.40
C PRO A 166 -3.48 -7.58 -0.63
N ASN A 167 -3.90 -6.29 -0.69
CA ASN A 167 -5.08 -5.81 0.02
C ASN A 167 -6.33 -6.64 -0.27
N GLN A 168 -6.46 -7.19 -1.48
CA GLN A 168 -7.59 -8.02 -1.87
C GLN A 168 -7.73 -9.29 -1.01
N ARG A 169 -6.62 -9.84 -0.51
CA ARG A 169 -6.62 -11.03 0.35
C ARG A 169 -7.16 -10.72 1.76
N LEU A 170 -7.01 -9.47 2.22
CA LEU A 170 -7.56 -9.04 3.51
C LEU A 170 -9.09 -9.16 3.56
N LEU A 171 -9.78 -9.00 2.42
CA LEU A 171 -11.22 -9.15 2.35
C LEU A 171 -11.70 -10.59 2.60
N GLN A 172 -10.82 -11.60 2.52
CA GLN A 172 -11.18 -13.00 2.81
C GLN A 172 -11.34 -13.26 4.30
N VAL A 173 -10.64 -12.49 5.14
CA VAL A 173 -10.71 -12.59 6.60
C VAL A 173 -11.56 -11.50 7.23
N ALA A 174 -12.03 -10.55 6.42
CA ALA A 174 -12.83 -9.42 6.85
C ALA A 174 -14.29 -9.80 7.07
N SER A 175 -14.95 -9.11 8.00
CA SER A 175 -16.41 -9.19 8.17
C SER A 175 -17.11 -8.64 6.90
N PRO A 176 -18.27 -9.22 6.51
CA PRO A 176 -19.07 -8.70 5.38
C PRO A 176 -19.52 -7.23 5.54
N ASP A 177 -19.61 -6.74 6.76
CA ASP A 177 -20.03 -5.37 7.09
C ASP A 177 -18.86 -4.39 7.21
N LEU A 178 -17.64 -4.79 6.78
CA LEU A 178 -16.44 -3.96 6.88
C LEU A 178 -16.61 -2.68 6.05
N SER A 179 -16.42 -1.52 6.68
CA SER A 179 -16.44 -0.25 5.98
C SER A 179 -15.19 -0.08 5.08
N MET A 180 -15.29 0.77 4.06
CA MET A 180 -14.15 1.07 3.19
C MET A 180 -12.97 1.66 3.99
N ILE A 181 -13.25 2.50 4.97
CA ILE A 181 -12.22 3.10 5.84
C ILE A 181 -11.52 2.02 6.65
N ASP A 182 -12.27 1.10 7.24
CA ASP A 182 -11.70 0.02 8.03
C ASP A 182 -10.91 -0.99 7.17
N ALA A 183 -11.30 -1.17 5.89
CA ALA A 183 -10.50 -1.97 4.96
C ALA A 183 -9.10 -1.38 4.72
N PHE A 184 -9.00 -0.05 4.57
CA PHE A 184 -7.71 0.62 4.46
C PHE A 184 -6.94 0.58 5.79
N ARG A 185 -7.59 0.79 6.93
CA ARG A 185 -6.96 0.63 8.26
C ARG A 185 -6.42 -0.78 8.46
N MET A 186 -7.14 -1.80 8.02
CA MET A 186 -6.66 -3.17 8.06
C MET A 186 -5.37 -3.34 7.26
N ALA A 187 -5.28 -2.76 6.05
CA ALA A 187 -4.06 -2.78 5.26
C ALA A 187 -2.89 -2.03 5.94
N ASP A 188 -3.17 -0.85 6.53
CA ASP A 188 -2.18 -0.11 7.29
C ASP A 188 -1.71 -0.90 8.53
N ASN A 189 -2.61 -1.58 9.25
CA ASN A 189 -2.25 -2.44 10.39
C ASN A 189 -1.34 -3.61 10.00
N VAL A 190 -1.52 -4.18 8.81
CA VAL A 190 -0.62 -5.25 8.33
C VAL A 190 0.78 -4.68 8.06
N LEU A 191 0.88 -3.47 7.48
CA LEU A 191 2.17 -2.78 7.34
C LEU A 191 2.82 -2.49 8.70
N VAL A 192 2.05 -2.05 9.69
CA VAL A 192 2.49 -1.84 11.08
C VAL A 192 3.04 -3.13 11.66
N ASN A 193 2.29 -4.24 11.57
CA ASN A 193 2.71 -5.53 12.12
C ASN A 193 3.98 -6.07 11.44
N ALA A 194 4.16 -5.82 10.14
CA ALA A 194 5.37 -6.20 9.44
C ALA A 194 6.60 -5.45 9.98
N VAL A 195 6.50 -4.13 10.10
CA VAL A 195 7.60 -3.29 10.63
C VAL A 195 7.82 -3.59 12.11
N LYS A 196 6.74 -3.62 12.92
CA LYS A 196 6.81 -3.93 14.36
C LYS A 196 7.41 -5.30 14.59
N GLY A 197 6.97 -6.32 13.85
CA GLY A 197 7.46 -7.69 14.00
C GLY A 197 8.97 -7.85 13.77
N ILE A 198 9.58 -7.01 12.96
CA ILE A 198 11.03 -7.02 12.71
C ILE A 198 11.76 -6.09 13.68
N SER A 199 11.24 -4.88 13.91
CA SER A 199 11.91 -3.89 14.78
C SER A 199 11.94 -4.32 16.24
N ASP A 200 10.86 -4.94 16.74
CA ASP A 200 10.74 -5.36 18.13
C ASP A 200 11.81 -6.43 18.48
N ILE A 201 12.00 -7.40 17.58
CA ILE A 201 13.02 -8.45 17.78
C ILE A 201 14.44 -7.86 17.92
N ILE A 202 14.71 -6.74 17.22
CA ILE A 202 16.02 -6.09 17.18
C ILE A 202 16.21 -5.13 18.36
N ASN A 203 15.19 -4.31 18.67
CA ASN A 203 15.32 -3.18 19.56
C ASN A 203 14.81 -3.43 20.99
N ILE A 204 13.81 -4.30 21.16
CA ILE A 204 13.21 -4.55 22.47
C ILE A 204 13.99 -5.68 23.17
N PRO A 205 14.57 -5.43 24.35
CA PRO A 205 15.18 -6.49 25.15
C PRO A 205 14.10 -7.51 25.56
N GLY A 206 14.03 -8.63 24.87
CA GLY A 206 13.10 -9.72 25.16
C GLY A 206 13.75 -10.85 25.94
N THR A 207 12.98 -11.93 26.17
CA THR A 207 13.50 -13.16 26.78
C THR A 207 14.49 -13.89 25.86
N VAL A 208 14.26 -13.78 24.54
CA VAL A 208 15.16 -14.29 23.49
C VAL A 208 15.36 -13.18 22.48
N ASN A 209 16.58 -12.62 22.47
CA ASN A 209 16.96 -11.55 21.55
C ASN A 209 17.68 -12.11 20.33
N VAL A 210 17.45 -11.48 19.19
CA VAL A 210 18.13 -11.76 17.94
C VAL A 210 19.13 -10.63 17.67
N ASP A 211 20.34 -10.97 17.29
CA ASP A 211 21.34 -10.02 16.86
C ASP A 211 20.93 -9.41 15.50
N PHE A 212 21.18 -8.11 15.31
CA PHE A 212 20.95 -7.45 14.03
C PHE A 212 21.70 -8.14 12.87
N ALA A 213 22.87 -8.70 13.12
CA ALA A 213 23.64 -9.43 12.11
C ALA A 213 22.91 -10.69 11.63
N ASP A 214 22.22 -11.39 12.51
CA ASP A 214 21.42 -12.57 12.16
C ASP A 214 20.22 -12.18 11.29
N VAL A 215 19.47 -11.13 11.69
CA VAL A 215 18.38 -10.60 10.89
C VAL A 215 18.88 -10.15 9.51
N LYS A 216 20.03 -9.48 9.47
CA LYS A 216 20.65 -9.07 8.21
C LYS A 216 20.97 -10.28 7.32
N THR A 217 21.45 -11.37 7.88
CA THR A 217 21.79 -12.60 7.12
C THR A 217 20.57 -13.22 6.48
N VAL A 218 19.43 -13.27 7.19
CA VAL A 218 18.16 -13.85 6.69
C VAL A 218 17.44 -12.92 5.71
N MET A 219 17.71 -11.61 5.76
CA MET A 219 16.98 -10.63 4.94
C MET A 219 17.81 -10.03 3.81
N SER A 220 19.14 -10.22 3.77
CA SER A 220 19.98 -9.65 2.72
C SER A 220 19.84 -10.40 1.41
N SER A 221 19.49 -9.68 0.33
CA SER A 221 19.46 -10.21 -1.04
C SER A 221 18.49 -11.39 -1.25
N MET A 222 17.44 -11.48 -0.42
CA MET A 222 16.45 -12.57 -0.46
C MET A 222 15.31 -12.32 -1.48
N GLY A 223 15.21 -11.11 -2.02
CA GLY A 223 14.18 -10.76 -3.01
C GLY A 223 12.78 -10.70 -2.41
N MET A 224 11.86 -11.49 -2.95
CA MET A 224 10.47 -11.52 -2.44
C MET A 224 10.38 -12.23 -1.10
N ALA A 225 9.60 -11.62 -0.19
CA ALA A 225 9.25 -12.20 1.10
C ALA A 225 7.73 -12.20 1.28
N LEU A 226 7.26 -13.21 1.96
CA LEU A 226 5.84 -13.37 2.33
C LEU A 226 5.71 -13.29 3.85
N MET A 227 4.57 -12.78 4.29
CA MET A 227 4.30 -12.61 5.71
C MET A 227 2.97 -13.25 6.09
N GLY A 228 2.99 -14.01 7.18
CA GLY A 228 1.81 -14.53 7.81
C GLY A 228 1.67 -14.04 9.25
N ILE A 229 0.46 -13.75 9.67
CA ILE A 229 0.15 -13.31 11.03
C ILE A 229 -0.97 -14.18 11.57
N GLY A 230 -0.79 -14.70 12.79
CA GLY A 230 -1.81 -15.42 13.53
C GLY A 230 -1.91 -14.91 14.95
N GLU A 231 -3.12 -14.78 15.45
CA GLU A 231 -3.41 -14.34 16.81
C GLU A 231 -4.44 -15.27 17.43
N ALA A 232 -4.20 -15.66 18.69
CA ALA A 232 -5.10 -16.52 19.43
C ALA A 232 -5.07 -16.24 20.93
N ASN A 233 -6.12 -16.68 21.61
CA ASN A 233 -6.29 -16.57 23.05
C ASN A 233 -6.69 -17.95 23.63
N GLY A 234 -6.46 -18.17 24.93
CA GLY A 234 -6.86 -19.39 25.62
C GLY A 234 -5.73 -20.41 25.76
N ASP A 235 -6.09 -21.65 26.18
CA ASP A 235 -5.11 -22.66 26.58
C ASP A 235 -4.20 -23.17 25.47
N ASN A 236 -4.67 -23.16 24.21
CA ASN A 236 -3.91 -23.61 23.03
C ASN A 236 -3.48 -22.43 22.13
N ARG A 237 -3.39 -21.22 22.68
CA ARG A 237 -3.15 -19.98 21.92
C ARG A 237 -1.89 -20.05 21.06
N ALA A 238 -0.81 -20.68 21.53
CA ALA A 238 0.44 -20.78 20.80
C ALA A 238 0.30 -21.61 19.52
N GLN A 239 -0.31 -22.79 19.63
CA GLN A 239 -0.53 -23.68 18.47
C GLN A 239 -1.51 -23.06 17.48
N GLU A 240 -2.60 -22.45 17.96
CA GLU A 240 -3.59 -21.82 17.10
C GLU A 240 -3.03 -20.59 16.37
N ALA A 241 -2.26 -19.75 17.08
CA ALA A 241 -1.63 -18.58 16.48
C ALA A 241 -0.61 -18.99 15.41
N ALA A 242 0.25 -19.98 15.70
CA ALA A 242 1.21 -20.48 14.72
C ALA A 242 0.52 -21.06 13.47
N ARG A 243 -0.52 -21.88 13.65
CA ARG A 243 -1.29 -22.41 12.51
C ARG A 243 -1.97 -21.32 11.69
N LYS A 244 -2.56 -20.31 12.33
CA LYS A 244 -3.15 -19.15 11.64
C LYS A 244 -2.09 -18.36 10.89
N ALA A 245 -0.88 -18.23 11.44
CA ALA A 245 0.22 -17.54 10.77
C ALA A 245 0.64 -18.27 9.48
N ILE A 246 0.88 -19.57 9.52
CA ILE A 246 1.28 -20.35 8.34
C ILE A 246 0.15 -20.55 7.33
N GLN A 247 -1.10 -20.43 7.73
CA GLN A 247 -2.30 -20.51 6.89
C GLN A 247 -2.86 -19.13 6.52
N SER A 248 -2.09 -18.08 6.78
CA SER A 248 -2.54 -16.72 6.51
C SER A 248 -2.79 -16.51 5.01
N PRO A 249 -3.93 -15.92 4.60
CA PRO A 249 -4.18 -15.60 3.20
C PRO A 249 -3.19 -14.60 2.61
N LEU A 250 -2.37 -13.96 3.44
CA LEU A 250 -1.30 -13.05 3.01
C LEU A 250 -0.10 -13.78 2.40
N LEU A 251 0.03 -15.10 2.61
CA LEU A 251 1.09 -15.94 2.04
C LEU A 251 0.89 -16.31 0.56
N GLU A 252 -0.10 -15.73 -0.13
CA GLU A 252 -0.35 -15.85 -1.60
C GLU A 252 -0.42 -17.28 -2.09
N ASP A 253 -0.90 -18.26 -1.82
CA ASP A 253 -0.89 -19.63 -2.39
C ASP A 253 0.53 -20.26 -2.54
N VAL A 254 1.54 -19.69 -1.85
CA VAL A 254 2.90 -20.23 -1.80
C VAL A 254 3.10 -20.93 -0.46
N ASP A 255 3.53 -22.18 -0.52
CA ASP A 255 3.86 -22.94 0.68
C ASP A 255 5.16 -22.40 1.30
N ILE A 256 5.20 -22.28 2.61
CA ILE A 256 6.39 -21.86 3.38
C ILE A 256 7.56 -22.83 3.15
N GLU A 257 7.28 -24.07 2.76
CA GLU A 257 8.24 -25.12 2.45
C GLU A 257 9.31 -24.70 1.41
N GLY A 258 8.98 -23.73 0.52
CA GLY A 258 9.94 -23.19 -0.45
C GLY A 258 10.88 -22.12 0.10
N ALA A 259 10.70 -21.64 1.31
CA ALA A 259 11.50 -20.57 1.89
C ALA A 259 12.84 -21.07 2.43
N THR A 260 13.95 -20.38 2.10
CA THR A 260 15.29 -20.68 2.63
C THR A 260 15.64 -19.86 3.88
N GLY A 261 14.87 -18.80 4.19
CA GLY A 261 15.02 -18.00 5.40
C GLY A 261 13.67 -17.74 6.04
N ILE A 262 13.55 -17.92 7.35
CA ILE A 262 12.33 -17.68 8.11
C ILE A 262 12.65 -16.89 9.37
N LEU A 263 11.90 -15.81 9.57
CA LEU A 263 11.92 -15.02 10.80
C LEU A 263 10.59 -15.22 11.51
N ILE A 264 10.64 -15.66 12.77
CA ILE A 264 9.47 -15.89 13.63
C ILE A 264 9.52 -14.87 14.76
N ASN A 265 8.49 -14.04 14.86
CA ASN A 265 8.29 -13.18 16.02
C ASN A 265 7.08 -13.66 16.82
N ILE A 266 7.31 -13.96 18.10
CA ILE A 266 6.26 -14.32 19.05
C ILE A 266 6.07 -13.14 19.98
N THR A 267 4.90 -12.52 19.95
CA THR A 267 4.52 -11.42 20.84
C THR A 267 3.45 -11.93 21.79
N ALA A 268 3.69 -11.82 23.09
CA ALA A 268 2.76 -12.28 24.13
C ALA A 268 2.89 -11.45 25.41
N GLY A 269 1.91 -11.56 26.31
CA GLY A 269 2.01 -10.94 27.63
C GLY A 269 3.03 -11.65 28.54
N GLU A 270 3.29 -11.11 29.72
CA GLU A 270 4.24 -11.63 30.72
C GLU A 270 4.00 -13.10 31.11
N ASN A 271 2.78 -13.61 30.89
CA ASN A 271 2.37 -14.97 31.24
C ASN A 271 2.75 -16.03 30.20
N VAL A 272 3.54 -15.69 29.18
CA VAL A 272 4.00 -16.65 28.16
C VAL A 272 4.93 -17.68 28.78
N SER A 273 4.71 -18.95 28.46
CA SER A 273 5.57 -20.05 28.90
C SER A 273 6.58 -20.46 27.83
N LEU A 274 7.70 -21.01 28.24
CA LEU A 274 8.69 -21.57 27.30
C LEU A 274 8.10 -22.72 26.47
N VAL A 275 7.12 -23.45 27.02
CA VAL A 275 6.44 -24.54 26.31
C VAL A 275 5.63 -23.97 25.16
N GLU A 276 4.90 -22.87 25.37
CA GLU A 276 4.12 -22.20 24.31
C GLU A 276 5.02 -21.67 23.17
N VAL A 277 6.16 -21.06 23.52
CA VAL A 277 7.16 -20.60 22.54
C VAL A 277 7.68 -21.77 21.72
N ASN A 278 8.06 -22.88 22.38
CA ASN A 278 8.54 -24.09 21.70
C ASN A 278 7.48 -24.70 20.78
N GLU A 279 6.22 -24.79 21.23
CA GLU A 279 5.12 -25.33 20.42
C GLU A 279 4.88 -24.47 19.17
N ALA A 280 4.86 -23.15 19.30
CA ALA A 280 4.68 -22.25 18.18
C ALA A 280 5.83 -22.38 17.16
N CYS A 281 7.09 -22.40 17.64
CA CYS A 281 8.26 -22.58 16.77
C CYS A 281 8.26 -23.94 16.08
N SER A 282 7.92 -25.02 16.78
CA SER A 282 7.89 -26.38 16.20
C SER A 282 6.90 -26.50 15.05
N ILE A 283 5.71 -25.89 15.15
CA ILE A 283 4.70 -25.88 14.08
C ILE A 283 5.23 -25.15 12.84
N VAL A 284 5.93 -24.03 13.00
CA VAL A 284 6.49 -23.29 11.87
C VAL A 284 7.67 -24.06 11.26
N GLN A 285 8.51 -24.69 12.09
CA GLN A 285 9.63 -25.53 11.64
C GLN A 285 9.18 -26.74 10.84
N GLU A 286 8.10 -27.42 11.27
CA GLU A 286 7.51 -28.55 10.55
C GLU A 286 6.96 -28.16 9.17
N ALA A 287 6.55 -26.90 8.99
CA ALA A 287 6.04 -26.39 7.72
C ALA A 287 7.13 -25.78 6.83
N ALA A 288 8.36 -25.65 7.33
CA ALA A 288 9.49 -25.06 6.63
C ALA A 288 10.32 -26.10 5.90
N HIS A 289 11.17 -25.64 4.96
CA HIS A 289 12.17 -26.49 4.32
C HIS A 289 13.20 -27.01 5.36
N GLU A 290 13.67 -28.25 5.21
CA GLU A 290 14.63 -28.88 6.15
C GLU A 290 15.94 -28.08 6.32
N GLU A 291 16.40 -27.38 5.28
CA GLU A 291 17.60 -26.56 5.27
C GLU A 291 17.33 -25.07 5.51
N ALA A 292 16.10 -24.67 5.87
CA ALA A 292 15.77 -23.27 6.11
C ALA A 292 16.53 -22.70 7.31
N ASN A 293 17.08 -21.50 7.15
CA ASN A 293 17.64 -20.74 8.26
C ASN A 293 16.51 -20.07 9.04
N ILE A 294 16.20 -20.60 10.23
CA ILE A 294 15.09 -20.15 11.05
C ILE A 294 15.61 -19.34 12.24
N ILE A 295 15.20 -18.10 12.32
CA ILE A 295 15.47 -17.18 13.42
C ILE A 295 14.16 -16.92 14.16
N PHE A 296 14.18 -17.03 15.49
CA PHE A 296 13.02 -16.70 16.30
C PHE A 296 13.36 -15.71 17.41
N GLY A 297 12.41 -14.84 17.72
CA GLY A 297 12.45 -13.95 18.86
C GLY A 297 11.13 -14.00 19.64
N ALA A 298 11.22 -13.71 20.93
CA ALA A 298 10.05 -13.64 21.80
C ALA A 298 10.04 -12.29 22.52
N VAL A 299 9.02 -11.50 22.27
CA VAL A 299 8.83 -10.14 22.78
C VAL A 299 7.64 -10.12 23.73
N ILE A 300 7.80 -9.49 24.88
CA ILE A 300 6.73 -9.29 25.84
C ILE A 300 6.07 -7.94 25.57
N ASP A 301 4.75 -7.96 25.33
CA ASP A 301 3.92 -6.80 25.08
C ASP A 301 2.69 -6.88 26.00
N GLU A 302 2.63 -5.99 26.99
CA GLU A 302 1.55 -5.98 27.99
C GLU A 302 0.17 -5.70 27.35
N ASP A 303 0.14 -4.96 26.25
CA ASP A 303 -1.11 -4.56 25.56
C ASP A 303 -1.84 -5.76 24.94
N ILE A 304 -1.14 -6.86 24.65
CA ILE A 304 -1.75 -8.08 24.10
C ILE A 304 -2.51 -8.89 25.17
N GLY A 305 -2.28 -8.62 26.45
CA GLY A 305 -2.95 -9.23 27.59
C GLY A 305 -2.80 -10.75 27.65
N GLN A 306 -3.91 -11.49 27.53
CA GLN A 306 -3.92 -12.97 27.51
C GLN A 306 -3.69 -13.56 26.12
N GLY A 307 -3.50 -12.72 25.10
CA GLY A 307 -3.27 -13.13 23.73
C GLY A 307 -1.86 -13.61 23.46
N LEU A 308 -1.68 -14.29 22.33
CA LEU A 308 -0.40 -14.59 21.73
C LEU A 308 -0.49 -14.37 20.23
N ARG A 309 0.46 -13.61 19.71
CA ARG A 309 0.59 -13.31 18.27
C ARG A 309 1.85 -13.95 17.74
N VAL A 310 1.74 -14.65 16.61
CA VAL A 310 2.88 -15.18 15.86
C VAL A 310 2.92 -14.46 14.53
N THR A 311 4.05 -13.82 14.22
CA THR A 311 4.33 -13.23 12.92
C THR A 311 5.44 -14.05 12.27
N VAL A 312 5.19 -14.58 11.08
CA VAL A 312 6.14 -15.36 10.29
C VAL A 312 6.48 -14.57 9.04
N ILE A 313 7.76 -14.36 8.79
CA ILE A 313 8.26 -13.75 7.55
C ILE A 313 9.13 -14.79 6.87
N ALA A 314 8.68 -15.26 5.72
CA ALA A 314 9.35 -16.25 4.91
C ALA A 314 10.04 -15.59 3.72
N THR A 315 11.31 -15.89 3.49
CA THR A 315 12.18 -15.25 2.49
C THR A 315 12.93 -16.30 1.68
N GLY A 316 13.52 -15.86 0.56
CA GLY A 316 14.41 -16.72 -0.23
C GLY A 316 13.69 -17.82 -0.99
N PHE A 317 12.49 -17.55 -1.48
CA PHE A 317 11.77 -18.47 -2.38
C PHE A 317 12.53 -18.61 -3.69
N PRO A 318 12.67 -19.85 -4.23
CA PRO A 318 13.29 -20.06 -5.54
C PRO A 318 12.53 -19.24 -6.59
N LEU A 319 13.25 -18.38 -7.28
CA LEU A 319 12.71 -17.59 -8.39
C LEU A 319 12.22 -18.56 -9.45
N GLY A 320 10.93 -18.49 -9.79
CA GLY A 320 10.19 -19.46 -10.60
C GLY A 320 10.63 -19.69 -12.05
N ASP A 321 11.91 -19.93 -12.31
CA ASP A 321 12.34 -20.58 -13.55
C ASP A 321 11.92 -22.06 -13.60
N GLU A 322 11.65 -22.71 -12.47
CA GLU A 322 11.14 -24.08 -12.43
C GLU A 322 9.64 -24.19 -12.77
N LEU A 323 8.84 -23.10 -12.64
CA LEU A 323 7.48 -23.07 -13.17
C LEU A 323 7.43 -23.00 -14.71
N SER A 324 8.52 -22.66 -15.37
CA SER A 324 8.64 -22.74 -16.83
C SER A 324 8.85 -24.16 -17.31
N ASP A 325 9.48 -25.03 -16.51
CA ASP A 325 9.68 -26.42 -16.85
C ASP A 325 8.42 -27.27 -16.66
N SER A 326 7.61 -27.00 -15.63
CA SER A 326 6.29 -27.63 -15.49
C SER A 326 5.31 -27.22 -16.61
N LYS A 327 5.42 -26.01 -17.17
CA LYS A 327 4.67 -25.62 -18.38
C LYS A 327 5.19 -26.32 -19.66
N LYS A 328 6.49 -26.58 -19.74
CA LYS A 328 7.07 -27.37 -20.82
C LYS A 328 6.65 -28.84 -20.73
N ASP A 329 6.58 -29.39 -19.52
CA ASP A 329 6.08 -30.75 -19.31
C ASP A 329 4.59 -30.86 -19.64
N LEU A 330 3.75 -29.88 -19.28
CA LEU A 330 2.36 -29.87 -19.73
C LEU A 330 2.22 -29.74 -21.26
N SER A 331 3.04 -28.91 -21.90
CA SER A 331 3.03 -28.78 -23.38
C SER A 331 3.55 -30.03 -24.09
N SER A 332 4.48 -30.75 -23.46
CA SER A 332 4.96 -32.05 -23.96
C SER A 332 3.90 -33.14 -23.79
N LEU A 333 3.14 -33.14 -22.70
CA LEU A 333 2.00 -34.05 -22.48
C LEU A 333 0.84 -33.74 -23.44
N GLU A 334 0.52 -32.47 -23.70
CA GLU A 334 -0.48 -32.11 -24.73
C GLU A 334 -0.06 -32.51 -26.13
N SER A 335 1.24 -32.46 -26.48
CA SER A 335 1.76 -32.90 -27.75
C SER A 335 1.73 -34.44 -27.89
N GLN A 336 1.97 -35.17 -26.80
CA GLN A 336 1.85 -36.65 -26.77
C GLN A 336 0.39 -37.10 -26.89
N VAL A 337 -0.54 -36.45 -26.19
CA VAL A 337 -1.98 -36.73 -26.30
C VAL A 337 -2.50 -36.47 -27.71
N LYS A 338 -2.04 -35.38 -28.37
CA LYS A 338 -2.39 -35.10 -29.78
C LYS A 338 -1.81 -36.11 -30.74
N SER A 339 -0.62 -36.66 -30.50
CA SER A 339 0.00 -37.71 -31.34
C SER A 339 -0.68 -39.08 -31.18
N GLU A 340 -1.12 -39.45 -29.99
CA GLU A 340 -1.87 -40.67 -29.75
C GLU A 340 -3.30 -40.64 -30.31
N THR A 341 -3.94 -39.44 -30.27
CA THR A 341 -5.29 -39.28 -30.85
C THR A 341 -5.26 -39.34 -32.38
N SER A 342 -4.16 -38.91 -33.02
CA SER A 342 -4.01 -38.98 -34.47
C SER A 342 -3.72 -40.43 -34.99
N LEU A 343 -3.17 -41.30 -34.13
CA LEU A 343 -2.92 -42.72 -34.48
C LEU A 343 -4.16 -43.63 -34.34
N ARG A 344 -5.22 -43.19 -33.66
CA ARG A 344 -6.47 -43.98 -33.51
C ARG A 344 -7.54 -43.66 -34.54
N LEU A 345 -7.31 -42.73 -35.47
CA LEU A 345 -8.26 -42.32 -36.51
C LEU A 345 -7.89 -42.87 -37.91
N SER A 346 -7.06 -43.92 -38.00
CA SER A 346 -6.93 -44.69 -39.23
C SER A 346 -8.02 -45.76 -39.26
N SER A 347 -9.15 -45.44 -39.84
CA SER A 347 -10.26 -46.35 -40.12
C SER A 347 -9.86 -47.38 -41.17
N PRO A 348 -10.32 -48.67 -41.09
CA PRO A 348 -10.09 -49.64 -42.11
C PRO A 348 -10.88 -49.35 -43.40
N LYS A 349 -10.23 -49.50 -44.54
CA LYS A 349 -10.87 -49.47 -45.86
C LYS A 349 -11.91 -50.56 -45.92
N ILE A 350 -13.16 -50.19 -46.18
CA ILE A 350 -14.20 -51.10 -46.65
C ILE A 350 -14.33 -50.88 -48.14
N ASP A 351 -13.91 -51.87 -48.91
CA ASP A 351 -14.17 -51.98 -50.35
C ASP A 351 -15.63 -52.45 -50.57
N ASN A 352 -16.26 -51.88 -51.61
CA ASN A 352 -17.55 -52.20 -52.17
C ASN A 352 -18.83 -51.67 -51.51
N VAL A 353 -19.40 -50.64 -52.10
CA VAL A 353 -20.85 -50.54 -52.39
C VAL A 353 -21.04 -49.68 -53.63
N GLU A 354 -21.88 -50.17 -54.49
CA GLU A 354 -22.27 -49.75 -55.85
C GLU A 354 -22.98 -48.33 -55.89
N GLU A 355 -22.83 -47.77 -57.08
CA GLU A 355 -23.54 -46.62 -57.63
C GLU A 355 -25.00 -46.45 -57.22
N ILE A 356 -25.38 -45.30 -56.72
CA ILE A 356 -26.69 -44.66 -56.94
C ILE A 356 -26.47 -43.20 -57.24
N GLY A 357 -26.76 -42.83 -58.51
CA GLY A 357 -26.63 -41.43 -58.96
C GLY A 357 -27.72 -40.52 -58.43
N LEU A 358 -27.29 -39.35 -58.04
CA LEU A 358 -28.13 -38.20 -58.01
C LEU A 358 -27.32 -36.94 -58.39
N LYS A 359 -27.71 -36.35 -59.50
CA LYS A 359 -27.21 -35.05 -60.01
C LYS A 359 -27.54 -33.95 -59.02
N GLN A 360 -26.57 -33.15 -58.66
CA GLN A 360 -26.77 -31.77 -58.28
C GLN A 360 -25.61 -30.90 -58.80
N GLU A 361 -25.98 -29.84 -59.44
CA GLU A 361 -25.12 -28.84 -60.10
C GLU A 361 -24.34 -27.99 -59.09
N PRO A 362 -23.19 -27.39 -59.50
CA PRO A 362 -22.38 -26.59 -58.64
C PRO A 362 -22.83 -25.12 -58.64
N LEU A 363 -22.97 -24.53 -57.46
CA LEU A 363 -23.14 -23.11 -57.31
C LEU A 363 -21.90 -22.50 -56.60
N PHE A 364 -21.32 -21.55 -57.35
CA PHE A 364 -20.32 -20.53 -56.93
C PHE A 364 -18.87 -20.97 -56.69
N SER A 365 -18.11 -20.76 -57.76
CA SER A 365 -16.71 -20.36 -57.77
C SER A 365 -16.56 -18.90 -57.32
N HIS A 366 -15.67 -18.61 -56.37
CA HIS A 366 -14.96 -17.36 -56.35
C HIS A 366 -13.55 -17.58 -55.79
N ASP A 367 -12.62 -17.56 -56.73
CA ASP A 367 -11.22 -17.21 -56.51
C ASP A 367 -11.12 -15.73 -56.20
N GLU A 368 -10.42 -15.39 -55.16
CA GLU A 368 -9.67 -14.11 -55.10
C GLU A 368 -8.53 -14.24 -54.09
N ASN A 369 -7.33 -14.43 -54.63
CA ASN A 369 -6.06 -14.09 -54.02
C ASN A 369 -5.99 -12.58 -53.85
N LEU A 370 -5.77 -12.11 -52.66
CA LEU A 370 -5.36 -10.69 -52.42
C LEU A 370 -4.04 -10.69 -51.66
N ASP A 371 -2.99 -10.38 -52.46
CA ASP A 371 -1.70 -9.92 -52.05
C ASP A 371 -1.82 -8.66 -51.18
N LEU A 372 -1.33 -8.69 -49.96
CA LEU A 372 -1.17 -7.57 -49.06
C LEU A 372 0.30 -7.16 -49.03
N ASN A 373 0.73 -6.35 -50.00
CA ASN A 373 1.87 -5.49 -49.93
C ASN A 373 1.57 -4.25 -50.81
N ARG A 374 1.14 -3.18 -50.17
CA ARG A 374 1.23 -1.85 -50.73
C ARG A 374 1.43 -0.81 -49.63
N ASP A 375 2.58 -0.17 -49.70
CA ASP A 375 3.00 1.03 -49.02
C ASP A 375 1.93 2.13 -49.13
N ILE A 376 1.55 2.74 -48.00
CA ILE A 376 0.78 3.98 -48.01
C ILE A 376 1.70 5.10 -47.53
N GLU A 377 2.25 5.83 -48.52
CA GLU A 377 2.72 7.20 -48.37
C GLU A 377 1.51 8.09 -48.07
N LEU A 378 1.53 8.75 -46.94
CA LEU A 378 0.57 9.79 -46.57
C LEU A 378 1.10 11.14 -46.97
N ASP A 379 0.47 11.67 -48.02
CA ASP A 379 0.59 13.03 -48.55
C ASP A 379 0.17 14.08 -47.52
N LYS A 380 1.10 14.97 -47.18
CA LYS A 380 0.89 16.14 -46.32
C LYS A 380 0.52 17.35 -47.17
N THR A 381 -0.72 17.48 -47.58
CA THR A 381 -1.24 18.80 -47.98
C THR A 381 -2.76 18.80 -47.99
N SER A 382 -3.34 19.81 -47.35
CA SER A 382 -4.73 20.21 -47.30
C SER A 382 -5.49 19.80 -46.02
N ILE A 383 -5.43 20.67 -45.02
CA ILE A 383 -6.53 21.26 -44.28
C ILE A 383 -5.99 22.51 -43.55
N SER A 384 -5.87 23.58 -44.31
CA SER A 384 -5.91 24.93 -43.78
C SER A 384 -6.99 25.64 -44.59
N GLU A 385 -8.10 25.91 -43.95
CA GLU A 385 -9.11 26.92 -44.28
C GLU A 385 -10.44 26.50 -43.67
N THR A 386 -10.75 27.10 -42.59
CA THR A 386 -12.08 27.61 -42.19
C THR A 386 -12.11 27.77 -40.68
N PHE A 387 -11.82 28.94 -40.22
CA PHE A 387 -12.51 29.76 -39.24
C PHE A 387 -11.69 31.02 -38.97
N ASN A 388 -11.80 31.96 -39.88
CA ASN A 388 -11.52 33.38 -39.63
C ASN A 388 -12.86 34.09 -39.56
N GLY A 389 -13.20 34.61 -38.43
CA GLY A 389 -14.38 35.43 -38.17
C GLY A 389 -14.02 36.43 -37.07
N SER A 390 -13.42 37.50 -37.53
CA SER A 390 -13.36 38.87 -37.03
C SER A 390 -14.19 39.24 -35.79
N LEU A 391 -13.56 39.88 -34.84
CA LEU A 391 -14.04 41.17 -34.31
C LEU A 391 -12.84 41.95 -33.74
N SER A 392 -12.54 43.02 -34.42
CA SER A 392 -11.57 44.07 -34.13
C SER A 392 -12.15 45.13 -33.18
N HIS A 393 -11.23 45.91 -32.59
CA HIS A 393 -11.35 47.25 -32.00
C HIS A 393 -11.55 47.27 -30.49
N LYS A 394 -10.86 48.04 -29.67
CA LYS A 394 -10.02 49.25 -29.88
C LYS A 394 -9.04 49.38 -28.69
N GLN A 395 -7.88 49.92 -28.95
CA GLN A 395 -6.98 50.62 -28.02
C GLN A 395 -7.66 51.93 -27.58
N ASP A 396 -7.35 52.34 -26.33
CA ASP A 396 -6.96 53.69 -25.89
C ASP A 396 -6.61 53.59 -24.39
N THR A 397 -5.37 53.76 -24.08
CA THR A 397 -4.53 54.89 -23.62
C THR A 397 -5.00 55.59 -22.35
N ASP A 398 -4.03 55.71 -21.48
CA ASP A 398 -3.64 56.81 -20.57
C ASP A 398 -4.13 56.75 -19.10
N ALA A 399 -3.15 56.66 -18.31
CA ALA A 399 -2.52 57.69 -17.40
C ALA A 399 -2.95 57.62 -15.92
N ASP A 400 -1.94 57.36 -15.14
CA ASP A 400 -1.43 58.12 -14.01
C ASP A 400 -2.29 58.41 -12.73
N LEU A 401 -1.59 58.12 -11.69
CA LEU A 401 -1.47 58.93 -10.45
C LEU A 401 -2.03 58.34 -9.13
N VAL A 402 -1.05 58.03 -8.29
CA VAL A 402 -0.74 58.60 -6.97
C VAL A 402 -1.30 57.90 -5.72
N ASN A 403 -0.34 57.32 -5.02
CA ASN A 403 0.05 57.47 -3.58
C ASN A 403 -1.00 57.57 -2.48
N GLU A 404 -0.81 56.68 -1.60
CA GLU A 404 -0.43 56.70 -0.19
C GLU A 404 -1.52 56.71 0.90
N PRO A 405 -1.16 56.39 2.14
CA PRO A 405 -1.92 55.57 3.06
C PRO A 405 -2.56 56.36 4.21
N ILE A 406 -3.52 55.78 4.91
CA ILE A 406 -3.96 56.32 6.21
C ILE A 406 -4.03 55.22 7.28
N VAL A 407 -3.39 55.55 8.35
CA VAL A 407 -3.12 54.98 9.65
C VAL A 407 -4.38 55.00 10.53
N ALA A 408 -4.48 53.93 11.32
CA ALA A 408 -4.99 53.76 12.67
C ALA A 408 -6.01 54.74 13.27
N ALA A 409 -7.02 54.21 13.96
CA ALA A 409 -7.31 54.53 15.38
C ALA A 409 -8.37 53.61 15.98
N SER A 410 -8.04 53.12 17.15
CA SER A 410 -8.84 52.54 18.21
C SER A 410 -10.03 53.43 18.65
N GLU A 411 -11.12 52.81 19.13
CA GLU A 411 -11.66 53.15 20.45
C GLU A 411 -12.93 52.32 20.80
N ASP A 412 -12.92 51.86 22.03
CA ASP A 412 -14.03 51.28 22.81
C ASP A 412 -15.26 52.18 22.88
N VAL A 413 -16.48 51.58 22.86
CA VAL A 413 -17.60 52.08 23.70
C VAL A 413 -18.56 50.93 24.03
N THR A 414 -18.59 50.56 25.29
CA THR A 414 -19.71 49.91 26.00
C THR A 414 -20.90 50.86 26.12
N THR A 415 -22.12 50.37 25.82
CA THR A 415 -23.31 50.84 26.56
C THR A 415 -24.46 49.82 26.51
N ARG A 416 -24.92 49.50 27.69
CA ARG A 416 -26.17 48.84 28.07
C ARG A 416 -27.38 49.70 27.63
N ILE A 417 -28.51 49.08 27.24
CA ILE A 417 -29.85 49.50 27.66
C ILE A 417 -30.84 48.30 27.55
N GLU A 418 -31.65 48.22 28.58
CA GLU A 418 -32.76 47.29 28.86
C GLU A 418 -34.02 47.61 28.04
N GLY A 419 -34.86 46.60 27.86
CA GLY A 419 -36.32 46.82 28.01
C GLY A 419 -37.19 46.67 26.77
N GLY A 420 -38.07 45.69 26.79
CA GLY A 420 -39.44 45.98 26.42
C GLY A 420 -40.13 45.25 25.28
N VAL A 421 -40.95 44.29 25.68
CA VAL A 421 -42.36 44.06 25.18
C VAL A 421 -42.61 43.32 23.86
N ALA A 422 -43.42 42.31 24.02
CA ALA A 422 -44.03 41.37 23.10
C ALA A 422 -44.82 41.95 21.94
N ALA A 423 -44.77 41.29 20.77
CA ALA A 423 -45.90 41.24 19.84
C ALA A 423 -45.96 39.90 19.10
N LYS A 424 -47.13 39.30 19.20
CA LYS A 424 -47.59 38.08 18.50
C LYS A 424 -47.88 38.39 17.03
N ALA A 425 -47.51 37.52 16.12
CA ALA A 425 -48.10 37.32 14.80
C ALA A 425 -47.76 35.93 14.20
N PRO A 426 -48.43 35.43 13.17
CA PRO A 426 -49.11 34.13 13.27
C PRO A 426 -48.38 32.98 12.54
N ALA A 427 -48.87 31.76 12.80
CA ALA A 427 -48.38 30.50 12.29
C ALA A 427 -48.44 30.39 10.76
N GLU A 428 -47.28 30.12 10.14
CA GLU A 428 -47.18 29.61 8.78
C GLU A 428 -46.79 28.13 8.81
N SER A 429 -47.41 27.38 7.93
CA SER A 429 -47.38 25.95 7.78
C SER A 429 -45.98 25.43 7.39
N LEU A 430 -45.37 24.62 8.25
CA LEU A 430 -44.10 23.94 8.01
C LEU A 430 -44.23 22.78 7.03
N ASN A 431 -43.35 22.76 6.05
CA ASN A 431 -43.16 21.68 5.07
C ASN A 431 -42.74 20.36 5.78
N PRO A 432 -43.18 19.18 5.32
CA PRO A 432 -42.87 17.89 5.96
C PRO A 432 -41.38 17.52 5.96
N MET A 433 -40.56 18.27 5.26
CA MET A 433 -39.09 18.04 5.20
C MET A 433 -38.37 18.65 6.38
N ASP A 434 -38.87 19.77 6.92
CA ASP A 434 -38.25 20.46 8.08
C ASP A 434 -38.46 19.72 9.39
N SER A 435 -39.51 18.91 9.52
CA SER A 435 -39.77 18.11 10.71
C SER A 435 -38.81 16.90 10.85
N LYS A 436 -38.23 16.44 9.76
CA LYS A 436 -37.19 15.36 9.79
C LYS A 436 -35.83 15.88 10.13
N ILE A 437 -35.52 17.12 9.74
CA ILE A 437 -34.25 17.79 10.07
C ILE A 437 -34.24 18.16 11.56
N ASP A 438 -35.34 18.64 12.11
CA ASP A 438 -35.48 18.95 13.54
C ASP A 438 -35.42 17.69 14.43
N ALA A 439 -35.93 16.58 13.97
CA ALA A 439 -35.80 15.29 14.67
C ALA A 439 -34.38 14.76 14.65
N ALA A 440 -33.66 14.92 13.56
CA ALA A 440 -32.25 14.54 13.43
C ALA A 440 -31.33 15.41 14.29
N LEU A 441 -31.59 16.72 14.37
CA LEU A 441 -30.86 17.65 15.23
C LEU A 441 -31.10 17.35 16.73
N LYS A 442 -32.30 17.00 17.15
CA LYS A 442 -32.59 16.61 18.53
C LYS A 442 -31.96 15.26 18.94
N ILE A 443 -31.76 14.36 17.99
CA ILE A 443 -31.04 13.10 18.21
C ILE A 443 -29.54 13.37 18.34
N ALA A 444 -28.99 14.27 17.51
CA ALA A 444 -27.59 14.69 17.60
C ALA A 444 -27.26 15.44 18.88
N GLU A 445 -28.15 16.33 19.37
CA GLU A 445 -27.99 17.00 20.68
C GLU A 445 -28.08 16.03 21.86
N LYS A 446 -28.88 14.98 21.76
CA LYS A 446 -29.02 13.97 22.82
C LYS A 446 -27.84 12.97 22.87
N LEU A 447 -27.13 12.79 21.76
CA LEU A 447 -25.90 12.01 21.68
C LEU A 447 -24.65 12.85 22.03
N GLY A 448 -24.72 14.19 21.90
CA GLY A 448 -23.61 15.12 22.21
C GLY A 448 -23.44 15.46 23.69
N SER A 449 -24.31 15.00 24.60
CA SER A 449 -24.21 15.28 26.04
C SER A 449 -23.53 14.18 26.87
N GLN A 450 -22.99 13.14 26.25
CA GLN A 450 -22.04 12.21 26.85
C GLN A 450 -20.67 12.49 26.27
N ASN A 451 -19.75 12.99 27.09
CA ASN A 451 -18.33 13.25 26.85
C ASN A 451 -17.77 12.53 25.61
N LEU A 452 -17.85 13.17 24.45
CA LEU A 452 -17.05 12.83 23.29
C LEU A 452 -15.89 13.82 23.27
N GLU A 453 -14.75 13.39 23.75
CA GLU A 453 -13.47 13.88 23.32
C GLU A 453 -13.51 14.05 21.80
N LYS A 454 -13.01 15.16 21.29
CA LYS A 454 -12.91 15.42 19.86
C LYS A 454 -12.19 14.24 19.22
N ASN A 455 -12.92 13.40 18.53
CA ASN A 455 -12.32 12.34 17.73
C ASN A 455 -11.52 12.99 16.61
N GLU A 456 -10.23 12.77 16.61
CA GLU A 456 -9.27 13.12 15.56
C GLU A 456 -9.43 12.24 14.30
N ASP A 457 -10.59 11.59 14.13
CA ASP A 457 -10.88 10.56 13.11
C ASP A 457 -10.87 11.06 11.64
N GLU A 458 -10.77 12.37 11.40
CA GLU A 458 -10.62 12.90 10.02
C GLU A 458 -9.23 12.65 9.42
N LEU A 459 -8.25 12.25 10.23
CA LEU A 459 -6.86 12.04 9.78
C LEU A 459 -6.63 10.67 9.12
N ASP A 460 -7.51 9.71 9.35
CA ASP A 460 -7.35 8.32 8.87
C ASP A 460 -7.91 8.06 7.46
N VAL A 461 -8.49 9.07 6.81
CA VAL A 461 -9.03 8.91 5.47
C VAL A 461 -7.92 9.08 4.42
N PRO A 462 -7.75 8.12 3.50
CA PRO A 462 -6.83 8.26 2.38
C PRO A 462 -6.99 9.58 1.63
N SER A 463 -5.88 10.18 1.20
CA SER A 463 -5.84 11.53 0.61
C SER A 463 -6.77 11.72 -0.59
N PHE A 464 -7.07 10.66 -1.35
CA PHE A 464 -7.98 10.69 -2.49
C PHE A 464 -9.48 10.77 -2.12
N LEU A 465 -9.85 10.46 -0.88
CA LEU A 465 -11.21 10.57 -0.36
C LEU A 465 -11.47 11.90 0.38
N ARG A 466 -10.43 12.72 0.60
CA ARG A 466 -10.57 14.01 1.31
C ARG A 466 -11.18 15.13 0.45
N ASN A 467 -11.10 15.03 -0.88
CA ASN A 467 -11.53 16.09 -1.79
C ASN A 467 -13.05 16.19 -2.01
N GLU A 468 -13.86 15.22 -1.57
CA GLU A 468 -15.32 15.30 -1.77
C GLU A 468 -16.05 16.17 -0.74
N LYS A 469 -15.40 16.54 0.38
CA LYS A 469 -16.07 17.35 1.43
C LYS A 469 -15.88 18.86 1.32
N SER A 470 -15.00 19.36 0.44
CA SER A 470 -14.76 20.79 0.30
C SER A 470 -15.79 21.54 -0.55
N ASP A 471 -16.59 20.84 -1.34
CA ASP A 471 -17.57 21.47 -2.25
C ASP A 471 -18.99 21.59 -1.69
N LEU A 472 -19.23 21.15 -0.44
CA LEU A 472 -20.54 21.18 0.20
C LEU A 472 -20.76 22.37 1.16
N ASN A 473 -19.79 23.28 1.31
CA ASN A 473 -19.90 24.45 2.21
C ASN A 473 -19.91 25.82 1.50
N LEU A 474 -20.28 25.88 0.22
CA LEU A 474 -20.51 27.14 -0.50
C LEU A 474 -21.77 27.04 -1.38
N SER A 475 -22.93 27.07 -0.72
CA SER A 475 -24.18 27.59 -1.33
C SER A 475 -25.22 27.84 -0.25
#